data_3db987d2c188230329012e6050e510db
#
_entry.id   3db987d2c188230329012e6050e510db
#
_cell.length_a   1.000
_cell.length_b   1.000
_cell.length_c   1.000
_cell.angle_alpha   90.00
_cell.angle_beta   90.00
_cell.angle_gamma   90.00
#
_symmetry.space_group_name_H-M   'P 1'
#
loop_
_entity.id
_entity.type
_entity.pdbx_description
1 polymer ?
#
loop_
_entity_poly.entity_id
_entity_poly.type
_entity_poly.pdbx_seq_one_letter_code
_entity_poly.pdbx_strand_id
1 'polypeptide(L)'
;MSDRPKLSGVLETVLYFTDEERTNRFYSEVLGFRLVGREPGRSLFYRAGKSVFLLFQAEETIKGNTLPAHGATGSVHTCFLVPADAYESWKRYLTAHDVPVIREIEWPLGLSFYFHDPDGNVLEIANNDIWPS
;
A
#
# COMPACT_ATOMS: atom_id res chain seq x y z
N MET A 1 15.56 -9.33 27.41
CA MET A 1 15.83 -10.77 27.44
C MET A 1 16.89 -11.08 26.40
N SER A 2 18.05 -11.52 26.86
CA SER A 2 19.16 -11.79 25.97
C SER A 2 18.93 -12.95 25.02
N ASP A 3 18.01 -13.85 25.35
CA ASP A 3 17.75 -15.07 24.57
C ASP A 3 16.72 -14.88 23.47
N ARG A 4 16.05 -13.73 23.41
CA ARG A 4 15.01 -13.54 22.41
C ARG A 4 15.63 -13.30 21.04
N PRO A 5 15.26 -14.12 20.04
CA PRO A 5 15.68 -13.88 18.67
C PRO A 5 15.22 -12.50 18.18
N LYS A 6 15.87 -11.97 17.17
CA LYS A 6 15.57 -10.64 16.63
C LYS A 6 14.73 -10.75 15.37
N LEU A 7 13.83 -9.78 15.19
CA LEU A 7 13.15 -9.56 13.93
C LEU A 7 13.95 -8.52 13.13
N SER A 8 13.98 -8.66 11.82
CA SER A 8 14.71 -7.73 10.95
C SER A 8 13.82 -6.62 10.39
N GLY A 9 12.51 -6.81 10.42
CA GLY A 9 11.58 -5.81 9.92
C GLY A 9 10.33 -6.44 9.34
N VAL A 10 9.50 -5.61 8.72
CA VAL A 10 8.30 -6.06 8.00
C VAL A 10 8.70 -6.30 6.55
N LEU A 11 8.53 -7.54 6.07
CA LEU A 11 8.88 -7.92 4.69
C LEU A 11 7.78 -7.57 3.71
N GLU A 12 6.54 -7.87 4.07
CA GLU A 12 5.42 -7.68 3.15
C GLU A 12 4.19 -7.13 3.87
N THR A 13 3.39 -6.39 3.11
CA THR A 13 2.14 -5.76 3.57
C THR A 13 1.03 -6.20 2.63
N VAL A 14 -0.18 -6.40 3.16
CA VAL A 14 -1.31 -6.94 2.42
C VAL A 14 -2.48 -5.99 2.44
N LEU A 15 -3.07 -5.74 1.27
CA LEU A 15 -4.40 -5.16 1.13
C LEU A 15 -5.26 -6.12 0.29
N TYR A 16 -6.53 -5.79 0.12
CA TYR A 16 -7.46 -6.62 -0.63
C TYR A 16 -8.15 -5.81 -1.72
N PHE A 17 -8.56 -6.50 -2.80
CA PHE A 17 -9.20 -5.85 -3.93
C PHE A 17 -10.43 -6.65 -4.38
N THR A 18 -11.26 -6.03 -5.20
CA THR A 18 -12.43 -6.66 -5.81
C THR A 18 -12.32 -6.78 -7.32
N ASP A 19 -11.66 -5.82 -7.98
CA ASP A 19 -11.51 -5.79 -9.44
C ASP A 19 -10.02 -5.78 -9.79
N GLU A 20 -9.53 -6.90 -10.30
CA GLU A 20 -8.10 -7.10 -10.55
C GLU A 20 -7.53 -6.11 -11.58
N GLU A 21 -8.21 -5.90 -12.70
CA GLU A 21 -7.71 -5.01 -13.75
C GLU A 21 -7.65 -3.56 -13.29
N ARG A 22 -8.70 -3.10 -12.62
CA ARG A 22 -8.76 -1.75 -12.08
C ARG A 22 -7.68 -1.54 -11.03
N THR A 23 -7.48 -2.52 -10.17
CA THR A 23 -6.46 -2.48 -9.11
C THR A 23 -5.06 -2.45 -9.71
N ASN A 24 -4.79 -3.33 -10.67
CA ASN A 24 -3.47 -3.35 -11.30
C ASN A 24 -3.18 -2.05 -12.05
N ARG A 25 -4.16 -1.49 -12.73
CA ARG A 25 -4.00 -0.21 -13.41
C ARG A 25 -3.61 0.89 -12.43
N PHE A 26 -4.28 0.93 -11.28
CA PHE A 26 -3.98 1.93 -10.27
C PHE A 26 -2.57 1.78 -9.71
N TYR A 27 -2.21 0.59 -9.25
CA TYR A 27 -0.90 0.40 -8.60
C TYR A 27 0.27 0.42 -9.60
N SER A 28 0.09 -0.15 -10.79
CA SER A 28 1.15 -0.16 -11.81
C SER A 28 1.25 1.15 -12.58
N GLU A 29 0.14 1.66 -13.07
CA GLU A 29 0.17 2.83 -13.97
C GLU A 29 0.10 4.15 -13.22
N VAL A 30 -0.77 4.26 -12.22
CA VAL A 30 -0.90 5.52 -11.47
C VAL A 30 0.21 5.65 -10.44
N LEU A 31 0.40 4.67 -9.56
CA LEU A 31 1.44 4.73 -8.53
C LEU A 31 2.82 4.32 -9.03
N GLY A 32 2.90 3.58 -10.12
CA GLY A 32 4.18 3.20 -10.72
C GLY A 32 4.90 2.06 -10.02
N PHE A 33 4.20 1.24 -9.24
CA PHE A 33 4.81 0.06 -8.64
C PHE A 33 5.11 -1.00 -9.70
N ARG A 34 6.21 -1.70 -9.53
CA ARG A 34 6.61 -2.77 -10.44
C ARG A 34 5.94 -4.08 -10.02
N LEU A 35 5.12 -4.62 -10.90
CA LEU A 35 4.48 -5.92 -10.68
C LEU A 35 5.55 -7.00 -10.79
N VAL A 36 5.69 -7.83 -9.75
CA VAL A 36 6.70 -8.88 -9.70
C VAL A 36 6.10 -10.29 -9.64
N GLY A 37 4.80 -10.39 -9.45
CA GLY A 37 4.11 -11.67 -9.46
C GLY A 37 2.62 -11.48 -9.59
N ARG A 38 1.94 -12.48 -10.13
CA ARG A 38 0.49 -12.41 -10.34
C ARG A 38 -0.07 -13.81 -10.43
N GLU A 39 -1.17 -14.03 -9.75
CA GLU A 39 -1.99 -15.22 -9.92
C GLU A 39 -3.38 -14.74 -10.31
N PRO A 40 -3.80 -14.93 -11.58
CA PRO A 40 -5.09 -14.41 -12.06
C PRO A 40 -6.25 -14.86 -11.19
N GLY A 41 -7.12 -13.92 -10.83
CA GLY A 41 -8.28 -14.17 -9.99
C GLY A 41 -7.96 -14.26 -8.50
N ARG A 42 -6.69 -14.13 -8.09
CA ARG A 42 -6.30 -14.30 -6.70
C ARG A 42 -5.41 -13.18 -6.18
N SER A 43 -4.32 -12.84 -6.87
CA SER A 43 -3.30 -11.98 -6.26
C SER A 43 -2.50 -11.17 -7.27
N LEU A 44 -2.00 -10.02 -6.76
CA LEU A 44 -1.07 -9.13 -7.45
C LEU A 44 0.04 -8.79 -6.46
N PHE A 45 1.29 -8.95 -6.86
CA PHE A 45 2.44 -8.69 -6.00
C PHE A 45 3.33 -7.62 -6.60
N TYR A 46 3.66 -6.60 -5.80
CA TYR A 46 4.44 -5.45 -6.24
C TYR A 46 5.66 -5.22 -5.36
N ARG A 47 6.71 -4.69 -5.95
CA ARG A 47 7.83 -4.15 -5.19
C ARG A 47 7.50 -2.75 -4.70
N ALA A 48 7.75 -2.48 -3.43
CA ALA A 48 7.58 -1.17 -2.80
C ALA A 48 8.84 -0.88 -1.99
N GLY A 49 9.85 -0.30 -2.67
CA GLY A 49 11.18 -0.14 -2.07
C GLY A 49 11.80 -1.48 -1.74
N LYS A 50 12.16 -1.69 -0.48
CA LYS A 50 12.73 -2.96 0.00
C LYS A 50 11.67 -3.96 0.42
N SER A 51 10.41 -3.54 0.47
CA SER A 51 9.29 -4.38 0.88
C SER A 51 8.57 -4.95 -0.33
N VAL A 52 7.65 -5.86 -0.07
CA VAL A 52 6.72 -6.38 -1.06
C VAL A 52 5.31 -5.97 -0.65
N PHE A 53 4.55 -5.50 -1.60
CA PHE A 53 3.18 -5.06 -1.38
C PHE A 53 2.26 -6.03 -2.11
N LEU A 54 1.42 -6.72 -1.35
CA LEU A 54 0.57 -7.79 -1.85
C LEU A 54 -0.89 -7.35 -1.86
N LEU A 55 -1.58 -7.67 -2.94
CA LEU A 55 -3.01 -7.43 -3.05
C LEU A 55 -3.70 -8.75 -3.37
N PHE A 56 -4.74 -9.09 -2.61
CA PHE A 56 -5.44 -10.35 -2.75
C PHE A 56 -6.94 -10.14 -2.95
N GLN A 57 -7.54 -11.08 -3.68
CA GLN A 57 -8.98 -11.21 -3.75
C GLN A 57 -9.43 -11.88 -2.45
N ALA A 58 -10.10 -11.13 -1.57
CA ALA A 58 -10.47 -11.62 -0.26
C ALA A 58 -11.32 -12.89 -0.33
N GLU A 59 -12.24 -12.96 -1.30
CA GLU A 59 -13.10 -14.14 -1.48
C GLU A 59 -12.28 -15.42 -1.72
N GLU A 60 -11.12 -15.29 -2.34
CA GLU A 60 -10.28 -16.45 -2.63
C GLU A 60 -9.40 -16.82 -1.44
N THR A 61 -8.78 -15.84 -0.80
CA THR A 61 -7.86 -16.12 0.30
C THR A 61 -8.57 -16.56 1.58
N ILE A 62 -9.82 -16.12 1.78
CA ILE A 62 -10.58 -16.49 2.98
C ILE A 62 -10.93 -17.99 3.00
N LYS A 63 -10.96 -18.62 1.84
CA LYS A 63 -11.26 -20.06 1.75
C LYS A 63 -10.17 -20.91 2.40
N GLY A 64 -8.94 -20.43 2.42
CA GLY A 64 -7.81 -21.24 2.83
C GLY A 64 -7.53 -22.32 1.80
N ASN A 65 -6.42 -22.98 1.95
CA ASN A 65 -6.04 -24.11 1.09
C ASN A 65 -4.76 -24.71 1.65
N THR A 66 -3.71 -24.85 0.82
CA THR A 66 -2.38 -25.20 1.31
C THR A 66 -1.81 -24.07 2.16
N LEU A 67 -2.25 -22.83 1.92
CA LEU A 67 -1.86 -21.68 2.75
C LEU A 67 -2.99 -21.36 3.74
N PRO A 68 -2.63 -20.81 4.92
CA PRO A 68 -3.65 -20.40 5.89
C PRO A 68 -4.60 -19.35 5.30
N ALA A 69 -5.87 -19.44 5.69
CA ALA A 69 -6.88 -18.50 5.22
C ALA A 69 -6.65 -17.11 5.79
N HIS A 70 -6.88 -16.08 4.97
CA HIS A 70 -6.90 -14.70 5.42
C HIS A 70 -7.78 -13.87 4.49
N GLY A 71 -8.29 -12.75 5.00
CA GLY A 71 -9.13 -11.86 4.22
C GLY A 71 -9.69 -10.76 5.12
N ALA A 72 -10.10 -9.67 4.48
CA ALA A 72 -10.74 -8.56 5.17
C ALA A 72 -11.71 -7.87 4.22
N THR A 73 -12.71 -7.22 4.78
CA THR A 73 -13.64 -6.36 4.04
C THR A 73 -13.60 -4.97 4.65
N GLY A 74 -13.97 -3.99 3.84
CA GLY A 74 -13.96 -2.60 4.27
C GLY A 74 -12.65 -1.92 3.94
N SER A 75 -12.52 -0.67 4.39
CA SER A 75 -11.36 0.16 4.13
C SER A 75 -10.24 -0.18 5.10
N VAL A 76 -9.05 -0.44 4.57
CA VAL A 76 -7.83 -0.62 5.37
C VAL A 76 -6.82 0.46 4.98
N HIS A 77 -5.65 0.48 5.61
CA HIS A 77 -4.73 1.61 5.51
C HIS A 77 -3.29 1.17 5.29
N THR A 78 -2.58 1.92 4.44
CA THR A 78 -1.14 1.76 4.22
C THR A 78 -0.51 3.12 3.94
N CYS A 79 0.69 3.33 4.46
CA CYS A 79 1.44 4.57 4.21
C CYS A 79 2.72 4.25 3.45
N PHE A 80 2.99 5.04 2.41
CA PHE A 80 4.21 4.95 1.61
C PHE A 80 5.11 6.14 1.92
N LEU A 81 6.41 5.88 1.96
CA LEU A 81 7.41 6.92 2.12
C LEU A 81 7.92 7.36 0.75
N VAL A 82 8.03 8.66 0.54
CA VAL A 82 8.61 9.22 -0.69
C VAL A 82 9.77 10.14 -0.30
N PRO A 83 10.70 10.42 -1.24
CA PRO A 83 11.72 11.44 -0.99
C PRO A 83 11.04 12.77 -0.68
N ALA A 84 11.62 13.53 0.25
CA ALA A 84 11.02 14.80 0.69
C ALA A 84 10.81 15.76 -0.47
N ASP A 85 11.73 15.80 -1.43
CA ASP A 85 11.64 16.69 -2.61
C ASP A 85 10.62 16.22 -3.65
N ALA A 86 10.06 15.01 -3.51
CA ALA A 86 9.03 14.48 -4.40
C ALA A 86 7.62 14.65 -3.84
N TYR A 87 7.49 15.07 -2.58
CA TYR A 87 6.20 15.09 -1.89
C TYR A 87 5.16 15.97 -2.58
N GLU A 88 5.50 17.23 -2.87
CA GLU A 88 4.57 18.15 -3.53
C GLU A 88 4.24 17.70 -4.94
N SER A 89 5.21 17.11 -5.63
CA SER A 89 5.00 16.56 -6.97
C SER A 89 3.99 15.43 -6.95
N TRP A 90 4.04 14.58 -5.93
CA TRP A 90 3.07 13.48 -5.78
C TRP A 90 1.64 14.00 -5.59
N LYS A 91 1.47 15.06 -4.80
CA LYS A 91 0.13 15.64 -4.62
C LYS A 91 -0.43 16.16 -5.94
N ARG A 92 0.37 16.90 -6.68
CA ARG A 92 -0.03 17.43 -7.98
C ARG A 92 -0.31 16.33 -8.99
N TYR A 93 0.56 15.34 -9.03
CA TYR A 93 0.46 14.22 -9.96
C TYR A 93 -0.84 13.43 -9.73
N LEU A 94 -1.12 13.06 -8.49
CA LEU A 94 -2.33 12.30 -8.16
C LEU A 94 -3.59 13.09 -8.49
N THR A 95 -3.62 14.37 -8.16
CA THR A 95 -4.74 15.24 -8.50
C THR A 95 -4.96 15.30 -10.00
N ALA A 96 -3.89 15.37 -10.79
CA ALA A 96 -3.97 15.41 -12.25
C ALA A 96 -4.45 14.07 -12.84
N HIS A 97 -4.34 12.98 -12.09
CA HIS A 97 -4.80 11.65 -12.50
C HIS A 97 -6.14 11.28 -11.85
N ASP A 98 -6.91 12.28 -11.44
CA ASP A 98 -8.25 12.11 -10.86
C ASP A 98 -8.24 11.31 -9.54
N VAL A 99 -7.13 11.41 -8.79
CA VAL A 99 -7.03 10.85 -7.45
C VAL A 99 -6.94 12.03 -6.48
N PRO A 100 -8.06 12.43 -5.88
CA PRO A 100 -8.06 13.61 -5.01
C PRO A 100 -7.33 13.35 -3.70
N VAL A 101 -6.64 14.37 -3.22
CA VAL A 101 -6.09 14.39 -1.87
C VAL A 101 -7.25 14.63 -0.90
N ILE A 102 -7.45 13.67 0.01
CA ILE A 102 -8.56 13.74 0.97
C ILE A 102 -8.23 14.70 2.11
N ARG A 103 -6.98 14.62 2.57
CA ARG A 103 -6.56 15.37 3.75
C ARG A 103 -5.04 15.41 3.82
N GLU A 104 -4.50 16.49 4.39
CA GLU A 104 -3.07 16.60 4.67
C GLU A 104 -2.90 16.85 6.17
N ILE A 105 -1.91 16.19 6.79
CA ILE A 105 -1.61 16.31 8.21
C ILE A 105 -0.19 16.79 8.38
N GLU A 106 0.00 17.76 9.27
CA GLU A 106 1.31 18.19 9.71
C GLU A 106 1.63 17.48 11.03
N TRP A 107 2.69 16.66 10.99
CA TRP A 107 3.16 15.92 12.15
C TRP A 107 4.39 16.62 12.72
N PRO A 108 4.80 16.33 13.96
CA PRO A 108 6.03 16.93 14.50
C PRO A 108 7.25 16.67 13.63
N LEU A 109 7.32 15.53 12.94
CA LEU A 109 8.52 15.13 12.18
C LEU A 109 8.34 15.20 10.67
N GLY A 110 7.18 15.62 10.16
CA GLY A 110 6.99 15.71 8.71
C GLY A 110 5.55 15.94 8.32
N LEU A 111 5.29 15.77 7.03
CA LEU A 111 3.97 15.95 6.44
C LEU A 111 3.51 14.65 5.81
N SER A 112 2.20 14.42 5.81
CA SER A 112 1.63 13.35 5.03
C SER A 112 0.29 13.76 4.46
N PHE A 113 -0.12 13.13 3.35
CA PHE A 113 -1.45 13.31 2.80
C PHE A 113 -2.07 11.96 2.49
N TYR A 114 -3.42 11.96 2.44
CA TYR A 114 -4.22 10.74 2.27
C TYR A 114 -5.00 10.77 0.97
N PHE A 115 -5.21 9.60 0.40
CA PHE A 115 -6.02 9.41 -0.80
C PHE A 115 -6.57 7.98 -0.78
N HIS A 116 -7.46 7.65 -1.73
CA HIS A 116 -8.05 6.32 -1.82
C HIS A 116 -7.54 5.55 -3.02
N ASP A 117 -7.43 4.24 -2.87
CA ASP A 117 -7.29 3.36 -4.02
C ASP A 117 -8.69 3.03 -4.58
N PRO A 118 -8.80 2.24 -5.68
CA PRO A 118 -10.11 1.95 -6.28
C PRO A 118 -11.11 1.23 -5.37
N ASP A 119 -10.63 0.52 -4.36
CA ASP A 119 -11.49 -0.20 -3.41
C ASP A 119 -11.82 0.62 -2.17
N GLY A 120 -11.39 1.87 -2.12
CA GLY A 120 -11.64 2.74 -0.97
C GLY A 120 -10.66 2.53 0.18
N ASN A 121 -9.57 1.80 -0.04
CA ASN A 121 -8.52 1.72 0.96
C ASN A 121 -7.92 3.10 1.16
N VAL A 122 -7.60 3.44 2.39
CA VAL A 122 -7.00 4.73 2.74
C VAL A 122 -5.49 4.61 2.58
N LEU A 123 -4.96 5.26 1.57
CA LEU A 123 -3.51 5.30 1.34
C LEU A 123 -2.97 6.63 1.82
N GLU A 124 -1.71 6.62 2.23
CA GLU A 124 -1.03 7.80 2.74
C GLU A 124 0.36 7.90 2.11
N ILE A 125 0.80 9.10 1.84
CA ILE A 125 2.18 9.39 1.42
C ILE A 125 2.79 10.34 2.43
N ALA A 126 3.95 9.95 2.97
CA ALA A 126 4.69 10.75 3.94
C ALA A 126 6.02 11.19 3.35
N ASN A 127 6.47 12.40 3.70
CA ASN A 127 7.72 12.97 3.18
C ASN A 127 8.94 12.66 4.06
N ASN A 128 8.73 11.99 5.18
CA ASN A 128 9.79 11.67 6.13
C ASN A 128 9.32 10.54 7.03
N ASP A 129 10.22 9.95 7.78
CA ASP A 129 9.85 9.07 8.88
C ASP A 129 9.18 9.93 9.96
N ILE A 130 7.87 9.85 10.01
CA ILE A 130 7.06 10.68 10.93
C ILE A 130 6.93 10.06 12.32
N TRP A 131 7.62 8.97 12.57
CA TRP A 131 7.57 8.24 13.83
C TRP A 131 8.79 8.54 14.71
N PRO A 132 8.65 8.54 16.03
CA PRO A 132 9.78 8.69 16.92
C PRO A 132 10.74 7.51 16.84
N SER A 133 12.01 7.77 17.05
CA SER A 133 13.07 6.75 17.04
C SER A 133 12.92 5.74 18.17
#